data_fe9e9aa1cd4a5f65255a2e606e6f541d
#
_entry.id   fe9e9aa1cd4a5f65255a2e606e6f541d
#
_cell.length_a   1.000
_cell.length_b   1.000
_cell.length_c   1.000
_cell.angle_alpha   90.00
_cell.angle_beta   90.00
_cell.angle_gamma   90.00
#
_symmetry.space_group_name_H-M   'P 1'
#
loop_
_entity.id
_entity.type
_entity.pdbx_description
1 polymer ?
#
loop_
_entity_poly.entity_id
_entity_poly.type
_entity_poly.pdbx_seq_one_letter_code
_entity_poly.pdbx_strand_id
1 'polypeptide(L)'
;IGPNGGGKTTLIKCILGLLKPTGGEIIFHTPEKASTKTTSTFLGYLPQYNSIDRKFPISVEEVILSGLSIQKSLTSRFTPEQREKGKQIIARMGLEGLESRSIGQLSGGQLQRALLGRAIISDPAVLILDEPSTYIDKRFEARLYELLAEINKECAIILVSHDIGTVLQQVKSIACVNETLDYHPDTGVTTEWLERNFNCPIELLGHGTLPHRVLGEHHHHH
;
A
#
# COMPACT_ATOMS: atom_id res chain seq x y z
N ILE A 1 6.78 2.54 -8.52
CA ILE A 1 6.24 2.16 -9.83
C ILE A 1 7.27 1.32 -10.59
N GLY A 2 6.93 0.78 -11.78
CA GLY A 2 7.84 0.01 -12.65
C GLY A 2 7.12 -1.13 -13.37
N PRO A 3 7.75 -1.74 -14.40
CA PRO A 3 7.17 -2.82 -15.19
C PRO A 3 6.95 -4.10 -14.37
N ASN A 4 6.11 -4.98 -14.90
CA ASN A 4 5.96 -6.32 -14.33
C ASN A 4 7.28 -7.10 -14.46
N GLY A 5 7.67 -7.77 -13.37
CA GLY A 5 8.98 -8.43 -13.31
C GLY A 5 10.17 -7.54 -12.94
N GLY A 6 10.01 -6.20 -12.89
CA GLY A 6 11.10 -5.24 -12.59
C GLY A 6 11.66 -5.30 -11.16
N GLY A 7 11.16 -6.18 -10.29
CA GLY A 7 11.72 -6.36 -8.94
C GLY A 7 10.96 -5.67 -7.81
N LYS A 8 9.83 -4.97 -8.09
CA LYS A 8 9.04 -4.25 -7.06
C LYS A 8 8.70 -5.10 -5.84
N THR A 9 8.09 -6.27 -6.05
CA THR A 9 7.71 -7.18 -4.95
C THR A 9 8.93 -7.74 -4.22
N THR A 10 10.05 -7.95 -4.91
CA THR A 10 11.31 -8.37 -4.29
C THR A 10 11.84 -7.28 -3.36
N LEU A 11 11.85 -6.03 -3.80
CA LEU A 11 12.24 -4.89 -2.98
C LEU A 11 11.34 -4.76 -1.73
N ILE A 12 10.01 -4.85 -1.91
CA ILE A 12 9.07 -4.83 -0.79
C ILE A 12 9.34 -5.97 0.21
N LYS A 13 9.58 -7.19 -0.28
CA LYS A 13 9.91 -8.32 0.59
C LYS A 13 11.22 -8.12 1.37
N CYS A 14 12.21 -7.46 0.77
CA CYS A 14 13.43 -7.07 1.46
C CYS A 14 13.15 -6.04 2.55
N ILE A 15 12.36 -4.99 2.25
CA ILE A 15 11.97 -3.95 3.22
C ILE A 15 11.19 -4.55 4.39
N LEU A 16 10.30 -5.52 4.12
CA LEU A 16 9.52 -6.24 5.13
C LEU A 16 10.38 -7.25 5.94
N GLY A 17 11.65 -7.48 5.57
CA GLY A 17 12.50 -8.48 6.20
C GLY A 17 12.13 -9.93 5.85
N LEU A 18 11.27 -10.14 4.83
CA LEU A 18 10.87 -11.47 4.34
C LEU A 18 11.92 -12.09 3.40
N LEU A 19 12.75 -11.26 2.80
CA LEU A 19 13.91 -11.67 2.01
C LEU A 19 15.14 -10.92 2.51
N LYS A 20 16.27 -11.63 2.62
CA LYS A 20 17.56 -11.02 2.95
C LYS A 20 18.15 -10.43 1.66
N PRO A 21 18.55 -9.15 1.64
CA PRO A 21 19.25 -8.58 0.50
C PRO A 21 20.61 -9.26 0.33
N THR A 22 21.07 -9.39 -0.91
CA THR A 22 22.38 -9.98 -1.24
C THR A 22 23.54 -9.06 -0.89
N GLY A 23 23.28 -7.76 -0.73
CA GLY A 23 24.25 -6.75 -0.31
C GLY A 23 23.55 -5.48 0.13
N GLY A 24 24.27 -4.58 0.79
CA GLY A 24 23.73 -3.34 1.33
C GLY A 24 22.92 -3.54 2.62
N GLU A 25 22.25 -2.48 3.04
CA GLU A 25 21.46 -2.43 4.28
C GLU A 25 20.18 -1.62 4.07
N ILE A 26 19.17 -1.91 4.89
CA ILE A 26 17.91 -1.16 4.94
C ILE A 26 17.84 -0.45 6.29
N ILE A 27 17.84 0.87 6.25
CA ILE A 27 17.86 1.71 7.45
C ILE A 27 16.51 2.42 7.57
N PHE A 28 15.87 2.27 8.73
CA PHE A 28 14.67 3.02 9.07
C PHE A 28 15.06 4.18 10.00
N HIS A 29 14.87 5.40 9.54
CA HIS A 29 15.02 6.60 10.36
C HIS A 29 13.71 6.85 11.13
N THR A 30 13.72 6.59 12.43
CA THR A 30 12.55 6.76 13.29
C THR A 30 12.75 7.93 14.25
N PRO A 31 11.69 8.68 14.58
CA PRO A 31 11.77 9.61 15.71
C PRO A 31 12.12 8.84 16.99
N GLU A 32 12.88 9.45 17.91
CA GLU A 32 13.38 8.82 19.15
C GLU A 32 12.29 8.08 19.96
N LYS A 33 11.04 8.55 19.92
CA LYS A 33 9.89 7.90 20.57
C LYS A 33 9.49 6.53 19.98
N ALA A 34 10.00 6.18 18.81
CA ALA A 34 9.68 4.90 18.13
C ALA A 34 10.77 3.84 18.32
N SER A 35 11.88 4.14 18.99
CA SER A 35 13.05 3.25 19.13
C SER A 35 12.78 1.96 19.93
N THR A 36 11.63 1.85 20.61
CA THR A 36 11.23 0.65 21.36
C THR A 36 10.39 -0.33 20.54
N LYS A 37 9.97 0.03 19.31
CA LYS A 37 9.17 -0.84 18.44
C LYS A 37 10.09 -1.82 17.70
N THR A 38 9.73 -3.10 17.71
CA THR A 38 10.37 -4.11 16.84
C THR A 38 10.06 -3.80 15.37
N THR A 39 10.89 -4.22 14.42
CA THR A 39 10.67 -4.01 12.97
C THR A 39 9.28 -4.45 12.53
N SER A 40 8.76 -5.52 13.13
CA SER A 40 7.44 -6.09 12.83
C SER A 40 6.25 -5.24 13.30
N THR A 41 6.43 -4.42 14.34
CA THR A 41 5.39 -3.44 14.78
C THR A 41 5.54 -2.08 14.12
N PHE A 42 6.66 -1.87 13.46
CA PHE A 42 6.98 -0.64 12.76
C PHE A 42 6.37 -0.58 11.35
N LEU A 43 6.18 -1.75 10.72
CA LEU A 43 5.69 -1.87 9.35
C LEU A 43 4.28 -2.45 9.33
N GLY A 44 3.36 -1.74 8.66
CA GLY A 44 2.08 -2.27 8.21
C GLY A 44 2.19 -2.75 6.76
N TYR A 45 1.56 -3.87 6.43
CA TYR A 45 1.60 -4.40 5.06
C TYR A 45 0.23 -4.84 4.58
N LEU A 46 -0.18 -4.28 3.44
CA LEU A 46 -1.32 -4.71 2.66
C LEU A 46 -0.80 -5.46 1.43
N PRO A 47 -0.89 -6.80 1.40
CA PRO A 47 -0.44 -7.60 0.27
C PRO A 47 -1.40 -7.47 -0.92
N GLN A 48 -0.90 -7.85 -2.09
CA GLN A 48 -1.72 -7.95 -3.29
C GLN A 48 -2.91 -8.88 -3.07
N TYR A 49 -4.09 -8.47 -3.56
CA TYR A 49 -5.38 -9.14 -3.34
C TYR A 49 -5.38 -10.65 -3.64
N ASN A 50 -4.70 -11.07 -4.72
CA ASN A 50 -4.65 -12.47 -5.15
C ASN A 50 -3.92 -13.41 -4.17
N SER A 51 -3.20 -12.88 -3.19
CA SER A 51 -2.48 -13.66 -2.18
C SER A 51 -3.35 -14.10 -1.01
N ILE A 52 -4.64 -13.71 -0.97
CA ILE A 52 -5.55 -13.95 0.16
C ILE A 52 -6.46 -15.15 -0.14
N ASP A 53 -6.38 -16.18 0.69
CA ASP A 53 -7.32 -17.29 0.64
C ASP A 53 -8.67 -16.91 1.25
N ARG A 54 -9.63 -16.62 0.39
CA ARG A 54 -11.02 -16.25 0.77
C ARG A 54 -11.83 -17.41 1.36
N LYS A 55 -11.37 -18.65 1.22
CA LYS A 55 -12.06 -19.83 1.78
C LYS A 55 -11.73 -20.02 3.26
N PHE A 56 -10.72 -19.33 3.77
CA PHE A 56 -10.37 -19.40 5.18
C PHE A 56 -11.48 -18.81 6.05
N PRO A 57 -12.03 -19.58 7.01
CA PRO A 57 -13.21 -19.19 7.79
C PRO A 57 -12.85 -18.22 8.92
N ILE A 58 -12.39 -17.01 8.55
CA ILE A 58 -12.04 -15.95 9.50
C ILE A 58 -12.99 -14.77 9.33
N SER A 59 -13.40 -14.16 10.43
CA SER A 59 -14.28 -13.00 10.44
C SER A 59 -13.52 -11.69 10.18
N VAL A 60 -14.25 -10.62 9.87
CA VAL A 60 -13.71 -9.26 9.73
C VAL A 60 -12.98 -8.83 10.99
N GLU A 61 -13.60 -9.01 12.17
CA GLU A 61 -12.98 -8.66 13.45
C GLU A 61 -11.66 -9.42 13.65
N GLU A 62 -11.66 -10.72 13.43
CA GLU A 62 -10.47 -11.55 13.60
C GLU A 62 -9.34 -11.18 12.62
N VAL A 63 -9.68 -10.89 11.37
CA VAL A 63 -8.69 -10.39 10.39
C VAL A 63 -8.05 -9.10 10.87
N ILE A 64 -8.84 -8.12 11.28
CA ILE A 64 -8.32 -6.83 11.75
C ILE A 64 -7.46 -7.03 13.00
N LEU A 65 -7.96 -7.76 13.99
CA LEU A 65 -7.23 -8.04 15.23
C LEU A 65 -5.94 -8.85 14.99
N SER A 66 -5.88 -9.66 13.94
CA SER A 66 -4.66 -10.41 13.59
C SER A 66 -3.45 -9.52 13.30
N GLY A 67 -3.67 -8.25 12.95
CA GLY A 67 -2.59 -7.25 12.83
C GLY A 67 -1.84 -6.97 14.13
N LEU A 68 -2.44 -7.30 15.29
CA LEU A 68 -1.79 -7.22 16.61
C LEU A 68 -1.09 -8.52 17.03
N SER A 69 -1.19 -9.60 16.25
CA SER A 69 -0.70 -10.93 16.65
C SER A 69 0.81 -11.00 16.85
N ILE A 70 1.57 -10.14 16.19
CA ILE A 70 3.03 -10.04 16.34
C ILE A 70 3.43 -9.58 17.75
N GLN A 71 2.52 -8.88 18.43
CA GLN A 71 2.74 -8.37 19.79
C GLN A 71 2.34 -9.37 20.87
N LYS A 72 1.92 -10.60 20.51
CA LYS A 72 1.29 -11.57 21.41
C LYS A 72 2.00 -12.92 21.42
N SER A 73 1.88 -13.61 22.55
CA SER A 73 2.09 -15.05 22.59
C SER A 73 0.98 -15.78 21.83
N LEU A 74 1.30 -16.84 21.11
CA LEU A 74 0.36 -17.63 20.29
C LEU A 74 -0.89 -18.13 21.04
N THR A 75 -0.83 -18.19 22.38
CA THR A 75 -1.90 -18.71 23.25
C THR A 75 -2.72 -17.62 23.94
N SER A 76 -2.35 -16.34 23.80
CA SER A 76 -3.02 -15.27 24.54
C SER A 76 -4.26 -14.75 23.80
N ARG A 77 -5.38 -14.54 24.52
CA ARG A 77 -6.59 -13.88 23.99
C ARG A 77 -6.36 -12.38 23.81
N PHE A 78 -7.10 -11.74 22.92
CA PHE A 78 -7.10 -10.28 22.79
C PHE A 78 -7.68 -9.62 24.02
N THR A 79 -7.00 -8.58 24.53
CA THR A 79 -7.47 -7.82 25.69
C THR A 79 -8.72 -7.00 25.34
N PRO A 80 -9.50 -6.54 26.35
CA PRO A 80 -10.63 -5.63 26.09
C PRO A 80 -10.20 -4.37 25.31
N GLU A 81 -9.05 -3.78 25.62
CA GLU A 81 -8.50 -2.60 24.96
C GLU A 81 -8.16 -2.89 23.49
N GLN A 82 -7.59 -4.05 23.20
CA GLN A 82 -7.29 -4.48 21.83
C GLN A 82 -8.58 -4.69 21.02
N ARG A 83 -9.61 -5.26 21.63
CA ARG A 83 -10.92 -5.43 20.99
C ARG A 83 -11.59 -4.08 20.74
N GLU A 84 -11.50 -3.16 21.68
CA GLU A 84 -12.04 -1.80 21.51
C GLU A 84 -11.32 -1.08 20.35
N LYS A 85 -9.98 -1.18 20.29
CA LYS A 85 -9.21 -0.68 19.15
C LYS A 85 -9.66 -1.33 17.83
N GLY A 86 -9.91 -2.64 17.83
CA GLY A 86 -10.46 -3.36 16.67
C GLY A 86 -11.77 -2.76 16.18
N LYS A 87 -12.71 -2.45 17.10
CA LYS A 87 -13.99 -1.81 16.76
C LYS A 87 -13.80 -0.42 16.16
N GLN A 88 -12.90 0.39 16.72
CA GLN A 88 -12.58 1.71 16.17
C GLN A 88 -12.03 1.62 14.75
N ILE A 89 -11.15 0.64 14.48
CA ILE A 89 -10.64 0.38 13.12
C ILE A 89 -11.76 -0.09 12.20
N ILE A 90 -12.65 -0.99 12.64
CA ILE A 90 -13.81 -1.43 11.86
C ILE A 90 -14.67 -0.23 11.45
N ALA A 91 -14.97 0.67 12.39
CA ALA A 91 -15.73 1.88 12.11
C ALA A 91 -14.98 2.82 11.13
N ARG A 92 -13.68 3.04 11.35
CA ARG A 92 -12.83 3.83 10.45
C ARG A 92 -12.81 3.26 9.03
N MET A 93 -12.88 1.94 8.88
CA MET A 93 -12.94 1.25 7.59
C MET A 93 -14.36 1.21 6.99
N GLY A 94 -15.40 1.70 7.71
CA GLY A 94 -16.79 1.62 7.28
C GLY A 94 -17.28 0.18 7.10
N LEU A 95 -16.93 -0.69 8.06
CA LEU A 95 -17.27 -2.11 8.07
C LEU A 95 -18.18 -2.47 9.26
N GLU A 96 -18.81 -1.46 9.88
CA GLU A 96 -19.76 -1.64 10.98
C GLU A 96 -20.91 -2.55 10.54
N GLY A 97 -21.29 -3.45 11.46
CA GLY A 97 -22.29 -4.49 11.20
C GLY A 97 -21.79 -5.69 10.38
N LEU A 98 -20.51 -5.73 10.03
CA LEU A 98 -19.87 -6.84 9.31
C LEU A 98 -18.85 -7.60 10.17
N GLU A 99 -18.74 -7.30 11.46
CA GLU A 99 -17.69 -7.77 12.37
C GLU A 99 -17.57 -9.31 12.37
N SER A 100 -18.70 -9.99 12.44
CA SER A 100 -18.79 -11.46 12.48
C SER A 100 -18.86 -12.11 11.09
N ARG A 101 -18.94 -11.30 10.02
CA ARG A 101 -19.03 -11.83 8.65
C ARG A 101 -17.68 -12.41 8.22
N SER A 102 -17.71 -13.61 7.61
CA SER A 102 -16.52 -14.22 7.02
C SER A 102 -15.98 -13.37 5.85
N ILE A 103 -14.65 -13.29 5.73
CA ILE A 103 -13.99 -12.56 4.63
C ILE A 103 -14.39 -13.10 3.25
N GLY A 104 -14.75 -14.37 3.14
CA GLY A 104 -15.23 -14.97 1.91
C GLY A 104 -16.54 -14.39 1.39
N GLN A 105 -17.36 -13.82 2.29
CA GLN A 105 -18.66 -13.22 1.99
C GLN A 105 -18.58 -11.71 1.68
N LEU A 106 -17.41 -11.13 1.78
CA LEU A 106 -17.20 -9.71 1.54
C LEU A 106 -17.10 -9.39 0.04
N SER A 107 -17.58 -8.21 -0.36
CA SER A 107 -17.22 -7.65 -1.66
C SER A 107 -15.71 -7.38 -1.73
N GLY A 108 -15.15 -7.18 -2.95
CA GLY A 108 -13.73 -6.86 -3.12
C GLY A 108 -13.29 -5.65 -2.30
N GLY A 109 -14.06 -4.55 -2.36
CA GLY A 109 -13.77 -3.36 -1.61
C GLY A 109 -13.94 -3.49 -0.08
N GLN A 110 -14.89 -4.32 0.40
CA GLN A 110 -15.01 -4.62 1.83
C GLN A 110 -13.82 -5.41 2.33
N LEU A 111 -13.39 -6.44 1.59
CA LEU A 111 -12.20 -7.21 1.92
C LEU A 111 -10.95 -6.33 1.94
N GLN A 112 -10.78 -5.48 0.94
CA GLN A 112 -9.64 -4.56 0.87
C GLN A 112 -9.57 -3.65 2.09
N ARG A 113 -10.71 -3.10 2.54
CA ARG A 113 -10.79 -2.28 3.75
C ARG A 113 -10.51 -3.07 5.03
N ALA A 114 -10.97 -4.32 5.11
CA ALA A 114 -10.65 -5.19 6.24
C ALA A 114 -9.13 -5.46 6.33
N LEU A 115 -8.49 -5.73 5.20
CA LEU A 115 -7.04 -5.95 5.12
C LEU A 115 -6.24 -4.67 5.41
N LEU A 116 -6.74 -3.50 4.96
CA LEU A 116 -6.15 -2.22 5.31
C LEU A 116 -6.28 -1.97 6.82
N GLY A 117 -7.44 -2.23 7.41
CA GLY A 117 -7.64 -2.16 8.86
C GLY A 117 -6.67 -3.05 9.64
N ARG A 118 -6.44 -4.29 9.15
CA ARG A 118 -5.42 -5.19 9.69
C ARG A 118 -4.01 -4.57 9.63
N ALA A 119 -3.67 -3.91 8.52
CA ALA A 119 -2.34 -3.34 8.31
C ALA A 119 -2.06 -2.14 9.22
N ILE A 120 -3.09 -1.38 9.62
CA ILE A 120 -2.94 -0.14 10.40
C ILE A 120 -3.21 -0.31 11.90
N ILE A 121 -3.84 -1.40 12.36
CA ILE A 121 -4.25 -1.55 13.76
C ILE A 121 -3.07 -1.52 14.75
N SER A 122 -1.87 -1.84 14.30
CA SER A 122 -0.64 -1.80 15.12
C SER A 122 -0.01 -0.40 15.23
N ASP A 123 -0.64 0.63 14.68
CA ASP A 123 -0.11 2.00 14.52
C ASP A 123 1.30 1.99 13.89
N PRO A 124 1.44 1.46 12.67
CA PRO A 124 2.73 1.38 12.02
C PRO A 124 3.29 2.77 11.72
N ALA A 125 4.61 2.92 11.75
CA ALA A 125 5.25 4.14 11.28
C ALA A 125 5.33 4.21 9.74
N VAL A 126 5.38 3.04 9.09
CA VAL A 126 5.37 2.91 7.62
C VAL A 126 4.33 1.88 7.21
N LEU A 127 3.44 2.26 6.30
CA LEU A 127 2.45 1.39 5.68
C LEU A 127 2.86 1.10 4.24
N ILE A 128 2.99 -0.18 3.92
CA ILE A 128 3.34 -0.65 2.58
C ILE A 128 2.10 -1.24 1.93
N LEU A 129 1.74 -0.76 0.75
CA LEU A 129 0.56 -1.15 -0.01
C LEU A 129 1.00 -1.70 -1.37
N ASP A 130 0.74 -2.98 -1.63
CA ASP A 130 1.08 -3.63 -2.88
C ASP A 130 -0.15 -3.74 -3.78
N GLU A 131 -0.25 -2.83 -4.77
CA GLU A 131 -1.35 -2.72 -5.72
C GLU A 131 -2.75 -2.64 -5.07
N PRO A 132 -3.01 -1.67 -4.17
CA PRO A 132 -4.21 -1.64 -3.35
C PRO A 132 -5.50 -1.34 -4.14
N SER A 133 -5.44 -0.79 -5.34
CA SER A 133 -6.60 -0.48 -6.19
C SER A 133 -6.97 -1.58 -7.17
N THR A 134 -6.18 -2.63 -7.28
CA THR A 134 -6.45 -3.76 -8.19
C THR A 134 -7.74 -4.47 -7.77
N TYR A 135 -8.67 -4.66 -8.70
CA TYR A 135 -10.00 -5.28 -8.48
C TYR A 135 -11.02 -4.42 -7.69
N ILE A 136 -10.78 -3.13 -7.58
CA ILE A 136 -11.72 -2.18 -6.97
C ILE A 136 -12.35 -1.33 -8.09
N ASP A 137 -13.67 -1.06 -7.97
CA ASP A 137 -14.33 -0.14 -8.89
C ASP A 137 -13.90 1.33 -8.65
N LYS A 138 -14.03 2.18 -9.67
CA LYS A 138 -13.57 3.57 -9.63
C LYS A 138 -14.18 4.42 -8.50
N ARG A 139 -15.41 4.11 -8.05
CA ARG A 139 -16.03 4.84 -6.94
C ARG A 139 -15.36 4.49 -5.62
N PHE A 140 -14.98 3.24 -5.49
CA PHE A 140 -14.27 2.73 -4.31
C PHE A 140 -12.81 3.19 -4.29
N GLU A 141 -12.18 3.26 -5.44
CA GLU A 141 -10.80 3.73 -5.59
C GLU A 141 -10.63 5.17 -5.05
N ALA A 142 -11.54 6.09 -5.41
CA ALA A 142 -11.52 7.45 -4.87
C ALA A 142 -11.58 7.47 -3.33
N ARG A 143 -12.48 6.69 -2.73
CA ARG A 143 -12.60 6.58 -1.27
C ARG A 143 -11.37 5.94 -0.61
N LEU A 144 -10.73 4.98 -1.28
CA LEU A 144 -9.49 4.39 -0.81
C LEU A 144 -8.39 5.46 -0.73
N TYR A 145 -8.21 6.27 -1.78
CA TYR A 145 -7.19 7.31 -1.77
C TYR A 145 -7.49 8.43 -0.74
N GLU A 146 -8.74 8.81 -0.54
CA GLU A 146 -9.14 9.72 0.55
C GLU A 146 -8.73 9.16 1.92
N LEU A 147 -9.02 7.88 2.17
CA LEU A 147 -8.64 7.19 3.41
C LEU A 147 -7.11 7.10 3.56
N LEU A 148 -6.38 6.82 2.48
CA LEU A 148 -4.92 6.79 2.49
C LEU A 148 -4.32 8.17 2.76
N ALA A 149 -4.91 9.24 2.24
CA ALA A 149 -4.50 10.60 2.53
C ALA A 149 -4.66 10.95 4.03
N GLU A 150 -5.73 10.48 4.68
CA GLU A 150 -5.89 10.61 6.13
C GLU A 150 -4.87 9.79 6.91
N ILE A 151 -4.66 8.53 6.54
CA ILE A 151 -3.66 7.67 7.17
C ILE A 151 -2.25 8.25 7.01
N ASN A 152 -1.94 8.89 5.87
CA ASN A 152 -0.63 9.51 5.62
C ASN A 152 -0.32 10.70 6.55
N LYS A 153 -1.28 11.23 7.27
CA LYS A 153 -1.03 12.22 8.34
C LYS A 153 -0.37 11.59 9.57
N GLU A 154 -0.57 10.31 9.78
CA GLU A 154 -0.14 9.54 10.95
C GLU A 154 1.10 8.67 10.67
N CYS A 155 1.25 8.16 9.44
CA CYS A 155 2.37 7.30 9.06
C CYS A 155 2.84 7.55 7.62
N ALA A 156 4.09 7.18 7.30
CA ALA A 156 4.58 7.18 5.93
C ALA A 156 3.91 6.05 5.12
N ILE A 157 3.62 6.30 3.84
CA ILE A 157 3.02 5.30 2.95
C ILE A 157 3.97 5.01 1.78
N ILE A 158 4.26 3.73 1.55
CA ILE A 158 4.90 3.23 0.33
C ILE A 158 3.81 2.54 -0.50
N LEU A 159 3.49 3.13 -1.64
CA LEU A 159 2.45 2.62 -2.55
C LEU A 159 3.10 2.01 -3.78
N VAL A 160 2.90 0.72 -4.01
CA VAL A 160 3.25 0.04 -5.26
C VAL A 160 2.05 0.05 -6.18
N SER A 161 2.22 0.56 -7.38
CA SER A 161 1.17 0.60 -8.40
C SER A 161 1.78 0.53 -9.80
N HIS A 162 1.00 0.01 -10.73
CA HIS A 162 1.26 0.07 -12.17
C HIS A 162 0.43 1.18 -12.86
N ASP A 163 -0.55 1.76 -12.17
CA ASP A 163 -1.32 2.91 -12.67
C ASP A 163 -0.61 4.23 -12.33
N ILE A 164 0.18 4.70 -13.28
CA ILE A 164 0.97 5.91 -13.13
C ILE A 164 0.08 7.15 -13.03
N GLY A 165 -0.98 7.22 -13.84
CA GLY A 165 -1.85 8.40 -13.92
C GLY A 165 -2.52 8.74 -12.59
N THR A 166 -3.07 7.75 -11.91
CA THR A 166 -3.71 7.92 -10.60
C THR A 166 -2.68 8.18 -9.51
N VAL A 167 -1.55 7.47 -9.52
CA VAL A 167 -0.53 7.57 -8.47
C VAL A 167 0.17 8.93 -8.45
N LEU A 168 0.51 9.50 -9.60
CA LEU A 168 1.18 10.81 -9.70
C LEU A 168 0.43 11.95 -8.99
N GLN A 169 -0.89 11.85 -8.89
CA GLN A 169 -1.71 12.86 -8.22
C GLN A 169 -1.75 12.71 -6.69
N GLN A 170 -1.35 11.53 -6.18
CA GLN A 170 -1.54 11.14 -4.78
C GLN A 170 -0.24 11.07 -3.99
N VAL A 171 0.91 10.97 -4.67
CA VAL A 171 2.21 10.76 -4.02
C VAL A 171 3.04 12.04 -3.97
N LYS A 172 4.06 12.06 -3.11
CA LYS A 172 5.00 13.17 -2.95
C LYS A 172 6.28 12.95 -3.74
N SER A 173 6.67 11.71 -3.93
CA SER A 173 7.88 11.30 -4.64
C SER A 173 7.68 9.96 -5.31
N ILE A 174 8.53 9.62 -6.25
CA ILE A 174 8.41 8.41 -7.06
C ILE A 174 9.73 7.64 -7.05
N ALA A 175 9.62 6.31 -6.94
CA ALA A 175 10.72 5.40 -7.19
C ALA A 175 10.31 4.45 -8.33
N CYS A 176 11.06 4.44 -9.42
CA CYS A 176 10.90 3.49 -10.50
C CYS A 176 11.83 2.30 -10.28
N VAL A 177 11.27 1.09 -10.30
CA VAL A 177 12.02 -0.15 -10.09
C VAL A 177 11.93 -1.00 -11.35
N ASN A 178 13.07 -1.11 -12.04
CA ASN A 178 13.26 -1.94 -13.24
C ASN A 178 14.69 -2.47 -13.24
N GLU A 179 14.95 -3.59 -12.55
CA GLU A 179 16.27 -4.16 -12.24
C GLU A 179 17.13 -3.20 -11.38
N THR A 180 17.09 -1.93 -11.67
CA THR A 180 17.67 -0.83 -10.89
C THR A 180 16.57 0.02 -10.27
N LEU A 181 16.94 0.88 -9.30
CA LEU A 181 16.02 1.84 -8.70
C LEU A 181 16.43 3.25 -9.14
N ASP A 182 15.49 3.96 -9.77
CA ASP A 182 15.60 5.38 -10.09
C ASP A 182 14.60 6.18 -9.24
N TYR A 183 15.10 7.09 -8.40
CA TYR A 183 14.31 7.88 -7.47
C TYR A 183 14.12 9.30 -7.96
N HIS A 184 12.87 9.76 -7.98
CA HIS A 184 12.49 11.13 -8.30
C HIS A 184 11.87 11.80 -7.05
N PRO A 185 12.41 12.91 -6.55
CA PRO A 185 12.03 13.50 -5.27
C PRO A 185 10.65 14.20 -5.30
N ASP A 186 10.07 14.40 -6.47
CA ASP A 186 8.75 15.01 -6.67
C ASP A 186 7.95 14.27 -7.74
N THR A 187 6.77 14.78 -8.09
CA THR A 187 5.88 14.20 -9.12
C THR A 187 5.98 14.90 -10.48
N GLY A 188 6.89 15.85 -10.64
CA GLY A 188 7.15 16.57 -11.89
C GLY A 188 7.97 15.75 -12.89
N VAL A 189 7.65 14.46 -13.05
CA VAL A 189 8.35 13.55 -13.97
C VAL A 189 8.09 13.93 -15.42
N THR A 190 9.15 13.94 -16.23
CA THR A 190 9.05 14.17 -17.67
C THR A 190 8.64 12.89 -18.41
N THR A 191 8.06 13.06 -19.60
CA THR A 191 7.77 11.95 -20.52
C THR A 191 9.03 11.12 -20.78
N GLU A 192 10.17 11.78 -21.03
CA GLU A 192 11.46 11.13 -21.28
C GLU A 192 11.95 10.30 -20.09
N TRP A 193 11.73 10.77 -18.84
CA TRP A 193 12.07 10.01 -17.65
C TRP A 193 11.23 8.73 -17.54
N LEU A 194 9.94 8.83 -17.81
CA LEU A 194 9.02 7.68 -17.79
C LEU A 194 9.39 6.69 -18.90
N GLU A 195 9.61 7.14 -20.14
CA GLU A 195 9.98 6.28 -21.28
C GLU A 195 11.29 5.53 -21.02
N ARG A 196 12.30 6.22 -20.46
CA ARG A 196 13.58 5.60 -20.12
C ARG A 196 13.44 4.47 -19.10
N ASN A 197 12.59 4.68 -18.09
CA ASN A 197 12.43 3.73 -16.99
C ASN A 197 11.48 2.58 -17.30
N PHE A 198 10.50 2.80 -18.17
CA PHE A 198 9.51 1.77 -18.54
C PHE A 198 9.83 1.03 -19.84
N ASN A 199 10.81 1.50 -20.61
CA ASN A 199 11.16 0.92 -21.91
C ASN A 199 9.99 0.80 -22.91
N CYS A 200 8.94 1.63 -22.77
CA CYS A 200 7.81 1.65 -23.68
C CYS A 200 7.23 3.07 -23.80
N PRO A 201 6.62 3.43 -24.95
CA PRO A 201 5.92 4.70 -25.10
C PRO A 201 4.80 4.83 -24.06
N ILE A 202 4.68 6.02 -23.46
CA ILE A 202 3.72 6.30 -22.38
C ILE A 202 2.27 6.10 -22.82
N GLU A 203 1.98 6.26 -24.11
CA GLU A 203 0.66 6.00 -24.68
C GLU A 203 0.14 4.58 -24.41
N LEU A 204 1.02 3.62 -24.18
CA LEU A 204 0.69 2.23 -23.84
C LEU A 204 0.56 1.99 -22.33
N LEU A 205 1.00 2.93 -21.48
CA LEU A 205 0.99 2.80 -20.02
C LEU A 205 -0.25 3.43 -19.37
N GLY A 206 -0.98 4.27 -20.09
CA GLY A 206 -2.13 5.00 -19.57
C GLY A 206 -3.45 4.56 -20.18
N HIS A 207 -4.28 3.86 -19.45
CA HIS A 207 -5.72 3.79 -19.71
C HIS A 207 -6.46 5.01 -19.12
N GLY A 208 -5.87 6.20 -19.23
CA GLY A 208 -6.46 7.45 -18.74
C GLY A 208 -5.77 8.66 -19.39
N THR A 209 -6.51 9.75 -19.53
CA THR A 209 -5.97 11.04 -19.97
C THR A 209 -4.85 11.47 -19.03
N LEU A 210 -3.61 11.46 -19.52
CA LEU A 210 -2.47 12.04 -18.80
C LEU A 210 -2.80 13.51 -18.47
N PRO A 211 -2.47 14.00 -17.26
CA PRO A 211 -2.65 15.42 -16.95
C PRO A 211 -1.89 16.27 -17.97
N HIS A 212 -2.53 17.33 -18.50
CA HIS A 212 -1.98 18.21 -19.54
C HIS A 212 -0.61 18.86 -19.21
N ARG A 213 -0.06 18.65 -18.02
CA ARG A 213 1.27 19.13 -17.61
C ARG A 213 2.44 18.28 -18.10
N VAL A 214 2.20 17.12 -18.71
CA VAL A 214 3.24 16.19 -19.20
C VAL A 214 3.48 16.34 -20.70
N LEU A 215 2.59 17.04 -21.43
CA LEU A 215 2.73 17.26 -22.87
C LEU A 215 3.57 18.52 -23.10
N GLY A 216 4.84 18.34 -23.47
CA GLY A 216 5.69 19.39 -24.01
C GLY A 216 5.06 20.00 -25.29
N GLU A 217 5.23 21.30 -25.48
CA GLU A 217 4.73 22.02 -26.64
C GLU A 217 5.22 21.38 -27.95
N HIS A 218 4.29 21.00 -28.80
CA HIS A 218 4.59 20.62 -30.18
C HIS A 218 5.02 21.87 -30.95
N HIS A 219 6.31 22.04 -31.21
CA HIS A 219 6.78 22.98 -32.19
C HIS A 219 6.39 22.49 -33.59
N HIS A 220 5.34 23.08 -34.15
CA HIS A 220 5.05 23.00 -35.58
C HIS A 220 6.11 23.80 -36.33
N HIS A 221 7.04 23.11 -37.01
CA HIS A 221 7.82 23.72 -38.07
C HIS A 221 6.99 23.72 -39.35
N HIS A 222 6.76 24.93 -39.86
CA HIS A 222 6.33 25.20 -41.25
C HIS A 222 7.47 24.97 -42.23
#